data_5663ecf70e24be69953ddfb16cc488d6
#
_entry.id   5663ecf70e24be69953ddfb16cc488d6
#
_cell.length_a   1.000
_cell.length_b   1.000
_cell.length_c   1.000
_cell.angle_alpha   90.00
_cell.angle_beta   90.00
_cell.angle_gamma   90.00
#
_symmetry.space_group_name_H-M   'P 1'
#
loop_
_entity.id
_entity.type
_entity.pdbx_description
1 polymer ?
#
loop_
_entity_poly.entity_id
_entity_poly.type
_entity_poly.pdbx_seq_one_letter_code
_entity_poly.pdbx_strand_id
1 'polypeptide(L)'
;AASDVYKRQELNSLNLKVHIDEPKKKISPETNIYLVNSYGKTKSFYKECKNVFLGGSIINHGGQNPLEAVRYGCKVFHGPNISNFKEIYDFLKNKRLSKKITNHNNLADLLDITFKKKKHSKQLSQSLYLIGKNILNKTYKEIC
;
A
#
# COMPACT_ATOMS: atom_id res chain seq x y z
N ALA A 1 -6.93 -16.89 11.23
CA ALA A 1 -7.97 -17.24 12.20
C ALA A 1 -7.65 -16.69 13.61
N ALA A 2 -6.79 -17.33 14.42
CA ALA A 2 -6.51 -16.81 15.78
C ALA A 2 -5.91 -15.39 15.77
N SER A 3 -5.00 -15.09 14.85
CA SER A 3 -4.35 -13.78 14.78
C SER A 3 -5.31 -12.63 14.48
N ASP A 4 -6.43 -12.88 13.81
CA ASP A 4 -7.42 -11.84 13.46
C ASP A 4 -8.29 -11.46 14.65
N VAL A 5 -8.58 -12.41 15.53
CA VAL A 5 -9.29 -12.16 16.78
C VAL A 5 -8.45 -11.26 17.70
N TYR A 6 -7.16 -11.54 17.85
CA TYR A 6 -6.26 -10.71 18.65
C TYR A 6 -6.11 -9.30 18.08
N LYS A 7 -5.91 -9.17 16.78
CA LYS A 7 -5.86 -7.85 16.12
C LYS A 7 -7.12 -7.04 16.35
N ARG A 8 -8.30 -7.66 16.25
CA ARG A 8 -9.57 -6.99 16.52
C ARG A 8 -9.67 -6.54 17.98
N GLN A 9 -9.29 -7.40 18.93
CA GLN A 9 -9.30 -7.05 20.35
C GLN A 9 -8.38 -5.87 20.65
N GLU A 10 -7.17 -5.89 20.11
CA GLU A 10 -6.20 -4.79 20.26
C GLU A 10 -6.76 -3.48 19.68
N LEU A 11 -7.33 -3.49 18.48
CA LEU A 11 -7.91 -2.30 17.85
C LEU A 11 -9.13 -1.79 18.63
N ASN A 12 -9.97 -2.67 19.15
CA ASN A 12 -11.11 -2.28 19.98
C ASN A 12 -10.67 -1.67 21.33
N SER A 13 -9.56 -2.14 21.93
CA SER A 13 -9.02 -1.55 23.15
C SER A 13 -8.52 -0.11 22.96
N LEU A 14 -8.24 0.28 21.73
CA LEU A 14 -7.92 1.65 21.33
C LEU A 14 -9.17 2.50 20.98
N ASN A 15 -10.37 2.03 21.32
CA ASN A 15 -11.65 2.65 20.98
C ASN A 15 -11.90 2.82 19.47
N LEU A 16 -11.28 2.00 18.63
CA LEU A 16 -11.47 2.01 17.18
C LEU A 16 -12.60 1.05 16.79
N LYS A 17 -13.56 1.53 16.00
CA LYS A 17 -14.65 0.72 15.46
C LYS A 17 -14.13 -0.09 14.26
N VAL A 18 -14.04 -1.40 14.44
CA VAL A 18 -13.50 -2.33 13.44
C VAL A 18 -14.63 -3.05 12.72
N HIS A 19 -14.64 -2.96 11.40
CA HIS A 19 -15.46 -3.79 10.53
C HIS A 19 -14.60 -4.92 9.96
N ILE A 20 -15.03 -6.17 10.15
CA ILE A 20 -14.40 -7.32 9.51
C ILE A 20 -15.07 -7.54 8.16
N ASP A 21 -14.27 -7.85 7.15
CA ASP A 21 -14.72 -8.17 5.81
C ASP A 21 -15.56 -9.47 5.80
N GLU A 22 -16.87 -9.30 5.88
CA GLU A 22 -17.85 -10.37 5.81
C GLU A 22 -18.77 -10.15 4.60
N PRO A 23 -19.11 -11.20 3.83
CA PRO A 23 -20.02 -11.08 2.70
C PRO A 23 -21.37 -10.48 3.11
N LYS A 24 -21.89 -9.54 2.32
CA LYS A 24 -23.21 -8.89 2.49
C LYS A 24 -23.36 -7.99 3.73
N LYS A 25 -22.36 -7.83 4.57
CA LYS A 25 -22.42 -6.94 5.71
C LYS A 25 -22.11 -5.51 5.29
N LYS A 26 -23.04 -4.60 5.53
CA LYS A 26 -22.84 -3.17 5.23
C LYS A 26 -21.84 -2.55 6.19
N ILE A 27 -20.92 -1.76 5.66
CA ILE A 27 -19.96 -0.98 6.44
C ILE A 27 -20.70 0.18 7.10
N SER A 28 -20.57 0.31 8.43
CA SER A 28 -21.12 1.47 9.15
C SER A 28 -20.33 2.75 8.82
N PRO A 29 -20.98 3.91 8.69
CA PRO A 29 -20.29 5.20 8.54
C PRO A 29 -19.28 5.52 9.66
N GLU A 30 -19.49 4.92 10.84
CA GLU A 30 -18.62 5.10 11.98
C GLU A 30 -17.39 4.17 12.01
N THR A 31 -17.23 3.30 11.00
CA THR A 31 -16.12 2.36 10.92
C THR A 31 -14.80 3.11 10.75
N ASN A 32 -13.87 2.92 11.68
CA ASN A 32 -12.53 3.49 11.61
C ASN A 32 -11.58 2.57 10.82
N ILE A 33 -11.74 1.25 10.99
CA ILE A 33 -10.86 0.24 10.40
C ILE A 33 -11.68 -0.83 9.71
N TYR A 34 -11.32 -1.11 8.46
CA TYR A 34 -11.81 -2.24 7.69
C TYR A 34 -10.76 -3.34 7.68
N LEU A 35 -11.00 -4.43 8.41
CA LEU A 35 -10.07 -5.54 8.55
C LEU A 35 -10.41 -6.64 7.54
N VAL A 36 -9.49 -6.88 6.62
CA VAL A 36 -9.61 -7.93 5.60
C VAL A 36 -8.86 -9.17 6.04
N ASN A 37 -9.58 -10.27 6.19
CA ASN A 37 -9.05 -11.57 6.63
C ASN A 37 -9.09 -12.65 5.54
N SER A 38 -9.22 -12.23 4.28
CA SER A 38 -9.30 -13.12 3.12
C SER A 38 -8.26 -12.78 2.06
N TYR A 39 -7.81 -13.79 1.34
CA TYR A 39 -6.87 -13.63 0.23
C TYR A 39 -7.56 -13.11 -1.05
N GLY A 40 -6.76 -12.57 -1.98
CA GLY A 40 -7.22 -12.22 -3.33
C GLY A 40 -7.87 -10.86 -3.48
N LYS A 41 -8.12 -10.12 -2.41
CA LYS A 41 -8.81 -8.82 -2.45
C LYS A 41 -7.89 -7.61 -2.61
N THR A 42 -6.58 -7.78 -2.53
CA THR A 42 -5.58 -6.70 -2.54
C THR A 42 -5.72 -5.77 -3.75
N LYS A 43 -5.98 -6.34 -4.93
CA LYS A 43 -6.18 -5.55 -6.18
C LYS A 43 -7.37 -4.60 -6.10
N SER A 44 -8.46 -5.01 -5.47
CA SER A 44 -9.65 -4.16 -5.29
C SER A 44 -9.32 -2.98 -4.38
N PHE A 45 -8.56 -3.19 -3.31
CA PHE A 45 -8.12 -2.11 -2.43
C PHE A 45 -7.15 -1.16 -3.13
N TYR A 46 -6.22 -1.64 -3.94
CA TYR A 46 -5.33 -0.77 -4.70
C TYR A 46 -6.06 0.12 -5.71
N LYS A 47 -7.20 -0.30 -6.24
CA LYS A 47 -8.03 0.53 -7.11
C LYS A 47 -8.66 1.71 -6.38
N GLU A 48 -9.06 1.50 -5.14
CA GLU A 48 -9.76 2.50 -4.31
C GLU A 48 -8.79 3.35 -3.48
N CYS A 49 -7.69 2.77 -2.99
CA CYS A 49 -6.75 3.44 -2.11
C CYS A 49 -5.72 4.25 -2.89
N LYS A 50 -5.52 5.51 -2.49
CA LYS A 50 -4.48 6.38 -3.07
C LYS A 50 -3.12 6.20 -2.39
N ASN A 51 -3.12 5.77 -1.13
CA ASN A 51 -1.94 5.62 -0.29
C ASN A 51 -1.90 4.21 0.28
N VAL A 52 -0.75 3.57 0.19
CA VAL A 52 -0.54 2.21 0.66
C VAL A 52 0.74 2.15 1.47
N PHE A 53 0.65 1.66 2.70
CA PHE A 53 1.82 1.26 3.47
C PHE A 53 2.04 -0.24 3.27
N LEU A 54 3.22 -0.62 2.77
CA LEU A 54 3.60 -2.02 2.60
C LEU A 54 4.35 -2.53 3.83
N GLY A 55 3.72 -3.49 4.51
CA GLY A 55 4.26 -4.15 5.70
C GLY A 55 5.52 -4.97 5.43
N GLY A 56 6.07 -5.60 6.48
CA GLY A 56 7.30 -6.39 6.39
C GLY A 56 8.57 -5.57 6.14
N SER A 57 8.45 -4.24 6.09
CA SER A 57 9.55 -3.32 5.83
C SER A 57 10.00 -2.52 7.06
N ILE A 58 9.24 -2.55 8.17
CA ILE A 58 9.65 -1.99 9.46
C ILE A 58 10.54 -2.97 10.21
N ILE A 59 10.15 -4.23 10.23
CA ILE A 59 10.92 -5.33 10.78
C ILE A 59 11.89 -5.88 9.73
N ASN A 60 12.90 -6.64 10.14
CA ASN A 60 13.90 -7.22 9.24
C ASN A 60 13.32 -8.44 8.46
N HIS A 61 12.39 -8.15 7.54
CA HIS A 61 11.67 -9.15 6.72
C HIS A 61 11.90 -8.94 5.21
N GLY A 62 12.71 -7.94 4.84
CA GLY A 62 13.08 -7.66 3.46
C GLY A 62 12.04 -6.90 2.62
N GLY A 63 10.89 -6.52 3.22
CA GLY A 63 9.83 -5.76 2.56
C GLY A 63 8.92 -6.58 1.65
N GLN A 64 7.99 -5.90 0.99
CA GLN A 64 7.03 -6.45 0.04
C GLN A 64 7.21 -5.80 -1.33
N ASN A 65 6.79 -6.50 -2.39
CA ASN A 65 6.87 -5.99 -3.76
C ASN A 65 5.93 -4.78 -3.96
N PRO A 66 6.44 -3.58 -4.28
CA PRO A 66 5.63 -2.38 -4.43
C PRO A 66 4.96 -2.22 -5.80
N LEU A 67 5.38 -3.00 -6.80
CA LEU A 67 4.97 -2.79 -8.20
C LEU A 67 3.47 -2.92 -8.40
N GLU A 68 2.81 -3.84 -7.70
CA GLU A 68 1.37 -4.02 -7.85
C GLU A 68 0.61 -2.78 -7.38
N ALA A 69 0.91 -2.26 -6.19
CA ALA A 69 0.29 -1.03 -5.68
C ALA A 69 0.54 0.17 -6.61
N VAL A 70 1.76 0.31 -7.09
CA VAL A 70 2.17 1.39 -7.99
C VAL A 70 1.45 1.31 -9.35
N ARG A 71 1.22 0.11 -9.90
CA ARG A 71 0.45 -0.08 -11.14
C ARG A 71 -0.98 0.44 -11.05
N TYR A 72 -1.59 0.41 -9.87
CA TYR A 72 -2.91 1.00 -9.61
C TYR A 72 -2.85 2.49 -9.25
N GLY A 73 -1.68 3.12 -9.32
CA GLY A 73 -1.50 4.55 -9.05
C GLY A 73 -1.40 4.89 -7.57
N CYS A 74 -1.19 3.90 -6.69
CA CYS A 74 -0.99 4.15 -5.29
C CYS A 74 0.37 4.80 -5.02
N LYS A 75 0.41 5.73 -4.09
CA LYS A 75 1.66 6.16 -3.46
C LYS A 75 2.03 5.15 -2.38
N VAL A 76 3.25 4.63 -2.47
CA VAL A 76 3.73 3.59 -1.57
C VAL A 76 4.56 4.19 -0.45
N PHE A 77 4.24 3.83 0.80
CA PHE A 77 5.06 4.07 1.99
C PHE A 77 5.69 2.76 2.44
N HIS A 78 6.92 2.80 2.91
CA HIS A 78 7.67 1.63 3.35
C HIS A 78 8.67 1.98 4.46
N GLY A 79 9.01 1.01 5.28
CA GLY A 79 10.06 1.11 6.28
C GLY A 79 11.49 1.01 5.68
N PRO A 80 12.52 0.91 6.52
CA PRO A 80 13.91 0.83 6.08
C PRO A 80 14.31 -0.51 5.46
N ASN A 81 13.66 -1.61 5.84
CA ASN A 81 14.06 -2.98 5.47
C ASN A 81 13.39 -3.40 4.17
N ILE A 82 14.06 -3.19 3.06
CA ILE A 82 13.56 -3.44 1.69
C ILE A 82 14.55 -4.26 0.85
N SER A 83 15.39 -5.04 1.49
CA SER A 83 16.51 -5.75 0.83
C SER A 83 16.08 -6.60 -0.37
N ASN A 84 14.90 -7.26 -0.29
CA ASN A 84 14.39 -8.11 -1.35
C ASN A 84 13.97 -7.33 -2.62
N PHE A 85 13.74 -6.01 -2.50
CA PHE A 85 13.20 -5.17 -3.57
C PHE A 85 13.92 -3.82 -3.67
N LYS A 86 15.16 -3.74 -3.21
CA LYS A 86 15.93 -2.48 -3.08
C LYS A 86 15.96 -1.69 -4.39
N GLU A 87 16.32 -2.31 -5.50
CA GLU A 87 16.42 -1.67 -6.81
C GLU A 87 15.08 -1.07 -7.26
N ILE A 88 13.99 -1.80 -7.02
CA ILE A 88 12.63 -1.34 -7.36
C ILE A 88 12.28 -0.12 -6.51
N TYR A 89 12.54 -0.14 -5.21
CA TYR A 89 12.26 1.01 -4.34
C TYR A 89 13.13 2.22 -4.67
N ASP A 90 14.39 2.02 -5.02
CA ASP A 90 15.28 3.11 -5.46
C ASP A 90 14.77 3.75 -6.76
N PHE A 91 14.31 2.95 -7.73
CA PHE A 91 13.66 3.45 -8.93
C PHE A 91 12.39 4.23 -8.61
N LEU A 92 11.50 3.70 -7.77
CA LEU A 92 10.25 4.34 -7.40
C LEU A 92 10.46 5.63 -6.60
N LYS A 93 11.47 5.69 -5.76
CA LYS A 93 11.89 6.89 -5.03
C LYS A 93 12.25 8.01 -5.99
N ASN A 94 13.07 7.72 -7.02
CA ASN A 94 13.48 8.69 -8.04
C ASN A 94 12.28 9.24 -8.84
N LYS A 95 11.23 8.43 -8.99
CA LYS A 95 9.95 8.84 -9.62
C LYS A 95 8.95 9.46 -8.62
N ARG A 96 9.31 9.64 -7.34
CA ARG A 96 8.45 10.15 -6.26
C ARG A 96 7.20 9.30 -5.99
N LEU A 97 7.26 8.01 -6.32
CA LEU A 97 6.16 7.04 -6.20
C LEU A 97 6.24 6.26 -4.91
N SER A 98 7.40 6.18 -4.29
CA SER A 98 7.58 5.63 -2.96
C SER A 98 8.18 6.64 -2.00
N LYS A 99 7.92 6.44 -0.71
CA LYS A 99 8.47 7.25 0.38
C LYS A 99 8.85 6.34 1.54
N LYS A 100 10.11 6.38 1.93
CA LYS A 100 10.59 5.73 3.14
C LYS A 100 10.06 6.47 4.36
N ILE A 101 9.61 5.71 5.36
CA ILE A 101 9.27 6.20 6.70
C ILE A 101 10.30 5.73 7.71
N THR A 102 10.44 6.47 8.79
CA THR A 102 11.34 6.14 9.89
C THR A 102 10.62 5.52 11.08
N ASN A 103 9.38 5.97 11.34
CA ASN A 103 8.52 5.50 12.42
C ASN A 103 7.05 5.81 12.13
N HIS A 104 6.17 5.42 13.05
CA HIS A 104 4.72 5.62 12.93
C HIS A 104 4.30 7.10 12.90
N ASN A 105 4.94 7.98 13.68
CA ASN A 105 4.65 9.41 13.66
C ASN A 105 4.97 10.02 12.29
N ASN A 106 6.13 9.67 11.74
CA ASN A 106 6.52 10.11 10.40
C ASN A 106 5.55 9.62 9.31
N LEU A 107 4.99 8.41 9.45
CA LEU A 107 3.95 7.93 8.55
C LEU A 107 2.66 8.77 8.70
N ALA A 108 2.23 9.05 9.92
CA ALA A 108 1.04 9.86 10.18
C ALA A 108 1.16 11.26 9.56
N ASP A 109 2.28 11.96 9.78
CA ASP A 109 2.54 13.28 9.20
C ASP A 109 2.51 13.26 7.67
N LEU A 110 3.12 12.23 7.05
CA LEU A 110 3.15 12.09 5.60
C LEU A 110 1.75 11.80 5.02
N LEU A 111 0.93 11.02 5.71
CA LEU A 111 -0.45 10.75 5.32
C LEU A 111 -1.29 12.01 5.42
N ASP A 112 -1.16 12.78 6.50
CA ASP A 112 -1.85 14.07 6.69
C ASP A 112 -1.56 15.05 5.55
N ILE A 113 -0.28 15.22 5.21
CA ILE A 113 0.14 16.04 4.08
C ILE A 113 -0.47 15.52 2.77
N THR A 114 -0.55 14.21 2.61
CA THR A 114 -1.03 13.60 1.37
C THR A 114 -2.54 13.70 1.23
N PHE A 115 -3.29 13.55 2.33
CA PHE A 115 -4.76 13.71 2.34
C PHE A 115 -5.20 15.17 2.14
N LYS A 116 -4.44 16.13 2.63
CA LYS A 116 -4.71 17.56 2.42
C LYS A 116 -4.49 18.02 0.97
N LYS A 117 -3.66 17.30 0.20
CA LYS A 117 -3.43 17.58 -1.23
C LYS A 117 -4.56 17.06 -2.10
N LYS A 118 -5.54 17.89 -2.44
CA LYS A 118 -6.75 17.57 -3.22
C LYS A 118 -6.53 17.05 -4.65
N LYS A 119 -5.31 17.05 -5.21
CA LYS A 119 -5.04 16.60 -6.58
C LYS A 119 -4.04 15.46 -6.62
N HIS A 120 -4.53 14.22 -6.75
CA HIS A 120 -3.79 13.18 -7.44
C HIS A 120 -4.19 13.21 -8.91
N SER A 121 -3.26 13.56 -9.78
CA SER A 121 -3.53 13.67 -11.20
C SER A 121 -3.72 12.28 -11.83
N LYS A 122 -4.73 12.14 -12.68
CA LYS A 122 -4.86 11.01 -13.62
C LYS A 122 -3.57 10.77 -14.43
N GLN A 123 -2.75 11.79 -14.61
CA GLN A 123 -1.45 11.76 -15.27
C GLN A 123 -0.43 10.82 -14.63
N LEU A 124 -0.47 10.65 -13.29
CA LEU A 124 0.48 9.78 -12.59
C LEU A 124 0.21 8.30 -12.90
N SER A 125 -1.06 7.90 -12.94
CA SER A 125 -1.45 6.51 -13.24
C SER A 125 -1.13 6.13 -14.69
N GLN A 126 -1.26 7.06 -15.64
CA GLN A 126 -0.88 6.84 -17.04
C GLN A 126 0.64 6.71 -17.21
N SER A 127 1.42 7.56 -16.55
CA SER A 127 2.89 7.47 -16.59
C SER A 127 3.38 6.14 -16.03
N LEU A 128 2.77 5.64 -14.97
CA LEU A 128 3.11 4.35 -14.35
C LEU A 128 2.74 3.17 -15.23
N TYR A 129 1.58 3.22 -15.88
CA TYR A 129 1.17 2.21 -16.86
C TYR A 129 2.16 2.13 -18.02
N LEU A 130 2.59 3.28 -18.56
CA LEU A 130 3.59 3.35 -19.62
C LEU A 130 4.96 2.81 -19.20
N ILE A 131 5.40 3.14 -17.97
CA ILE A 131 6.65 2.61 -17.41
C ILE A 131 6.57 1.10 -17.26
N GLY A 132 5.49 0.57 -16.69
CA GLY A 132 5.26 -0.87 -16.54
C GLY A 132 5.25 -1.59 -17.88
N LYS A 133 4.60 -1.02 -18.90
CA LYS A 133 4.56 -1.55 -20.27
C LYS A 133 5.96 -1.54 -20.91
N ASN A 134 6.74 -0.49 -20.71
CA ASN A 134 8.11 -0.40 -21.24
C ASN A 134 9.07 -1.40 -20.57
N ILE A 135 8.95 -1.62 -19.26
CA ILE A 135 9.72 -2.64 -18.55
C ILE A 135 9.36 -4.03 -19.09
N LEU A 136 8.07 -4.33 -19.20
CA LEU A 136 7.58 -5.60 -19.72
C LEU A 136 8.10 -5.86 -21.13
N ASN A 137 8.03 -4.86 -22.01
CA ASN A 137 8.50 -4.95 -23.41
C ASN A 137 10.03 -5.14 -23.51
N LYS A 138 10.82 -4.51 -22.61
CA LYS A 138 12.27 -4.73 -22.54
C LYS A 138 12.58 -6.16 -22.09
N THR A 139 11.95 -6.61 -21.02
CA THR A 139 12.14 -7.98 -20.51
C THR A 139 11.76 -9.02 -21.56
N TYR A 140 10.66 -8.80 -22.29
CA TYR A 140 10.22 -9.71 -23.37
C TYR A 140 11.25 -9.79 -24.50
N LYS A 141 11.87 -8.66 -24.89
CA LYS A 141 12.91 -8.61 -25.94
C LYS A 141 14.24 -9.23 -25.50
N GLU A 142 14.49 -9.37 -24.22
CA GLU A 142 15.72 -10.00 -23.71
C GLU A 142 15.55 -11.52 -23.55
N ILE A 143 14.32 -12.03 -23.56
CA ILE A 143 13.99 -13.46 -23.39
C ILE A 143 13.67 -14.13 -24.73
N CYS A 144 13.20 -13.37 -25.72
CA CYS A 144 12.89 -13.84 -27.08
C CYS A 144 13.86 -13.30 -28.11
#